data_ac77dad0f4f25807d7ca4ccc265d2188
#
_entry.id   ac77dad0f4f25807d7ca4ccc265d2188
#
_cell.length_a   1.000
_cell.length_b   1.000
_cell.length_c   1.000
_cell.angle_alpha   90.00
_cell.angle_beta   90.00
_cell.angle_gamma   90.00
#
_symmetry.space_group_name_H-M   'P 1'
#
loop_
_entity.id
_entity.type
_entity.pdbx_description
1 polymer ?
#
loop_
_entity_poly.entity_id
_entity_poly.type
_entity_poly.pdbx_seq_one_letter_code
_entity_poly.pdbx_strand_id
1 'polypeptide(L)'
;MDVDRFESDLCSYLNAHAAGEFRDPNRISDRWSTGRSIGHISLLLATLASGAHYSDLEYPERSEASQRLARRSFQTLRLANFLFRPSLDTIQALLILGNTIQNNGQSDAAWALLGTTVRLAQTLGLHTIKSITHWPECIQSRAKALW
;
A
#
# COMPACT_ATOMS: atom_id res chain seq x y z
N MET A 1 -11.17 5.52 -5.27
CA MET A 1 -9.79 5.51 -5.83
C MET A 1 -9.98 5.75 -7.32
N ASP A 2 -9.26 6.67 -7.89
CA ASP A 2 -9.22 6.91 -9.34
C ASP A 2 -8.42 5.75 -9.96
N VAL A 3 -9.11 4.85 -10.63
CA VAL A 3 -8.52 3.60 -11.17
C VAL A 3 -7.52 3.92 -12.26
N ASP A 4 -7.86 4.84 -13.17
CA ASP A 4 -7.00 5.20 -14.31
C ASP A 4 -5.67 5.80 -13.84
N ARG A 5 -5.74 6.66 -12.82
CA ARG A 5 -4.56 7.23 -12.20
C ARG A 5 -3.71 6.18 -11.49
N PHE A 6 -4.35 5.23 -10.80
CA PHE A 6 -3.64 4.14 -10.12
C PHE A 6 -2.94 3.22 -11.11
N GLU A 7 -3.60 2.87 -12.22
CA GLU A 7 -3.00 2.07 -13.30
C GLU A 7 -1.81 2.80 -13.95
N SER A 8 -1.94 4.09 -14.21
CA SER A 8 -0.83 4.91 -14.72
C SER A 8 0.37 4.94 -13.78
N ASP A 9 0.12 5.09 -12.47
CA ASP A 9 1.17 5.06 -11.45
C ASP A 9 1.81 3.67 -11.34
N LEU A 10 1.02 2.60 -11.45
CA LEU A 10 1.51 1.22 -11.47
C LEU A 10 2.38 0.94 -12.70
N CYS A 11 1.93 1.32 -13.88
CA CYS A 11 2.73 1.19 -15.11
C CYS A 11 4.05 1.97 -15.01
N SER A 12 4.00 3.20 -14.47
CA SER A 12 5.20 4.00 -14.26
C SER A 12 6.18 3.33 -13.29
N TYR A 13 5.68 2.74 -12.20
CA TYR A 13 6.51 2.00 -11.24
C TYR A 13 7.14 0.77 -11.88
N LEU A 14 6.36 -0.03 -12.63
CA LEU A 14 6.87 -1.24 -13.29
C LEU A 14 7.93 -0.90 -14.34
N ASN A 15 7.74 0.17 -15.10
CA ASN A 15 8.72 0.64 -16.08
C ASN A 15 10.02 1.11 -15.39
N ALA A 16 9.94 1.90 -14.32
CA ALA A 16 11.10 2.32 -13.55
C ALA A 16 11.84 1.13 -12.92
N HIS A 17 11.10 0.13 -12.44
CA HIS A 17 11.67 -1.11 -11.91
C HIS A 17 12.38 -1.93 -13.01
N ALA A 18 11.76 -2.06 -14.18
CA ALA A 18 12.34 -2.76 -15.33
C ALA A 18 13.60 -2.05 -15.86
N ALA A 19 13.59 -0.71 -15.88
CA ALA A 19 14.75 0.12 -16.23
C ALA A 19 15.89 0.06 -15.20
N GLY A 20 15.66 -0.55 -14.03
CA GLY A 20 16.65 -0.67 -12.96
C GLY A 20 16.90 0.61 -12.17
N GLU A 21 16.00 1.58 -12.23
CA GLU A 21 16.12 2.85 -11.48
C GLU A 21 16.30 2.64 -9.97
N PHE A 22 15.67 1.61 -9.42
CA PHE A 22 15.75 1.30 -7.98
C PHE A 22 16.99 0.52 -7.56
N ARG A 23 17.88 0.17 -8.50
CA ARG A 23 19.14 -0.53 -8.21
C ARG A 23 20.28 0.43 -7.86
N ASP A 24 20.22 1.65 -8.36
CA ASP A 24 21.24 2.68 -8.14
C ASP A 24 20.59 3.90 -7.46
N PRO A 25 21.01 4.25 -6.24
CA PRO A 25 20.46 5.40 -5.52
C PRO A 25 20.55 6.72 -6.30
N ASN A 26 21.54 6.86 -7.18
CA ASN A 26 21.75 8.08 -7.99
C ASN A 26 20.80 8.15 -9.21
N ARG A 27 20.11 7.06 -9.52
CA ARG A 27 19.16 6.95 -10.65
C ARG A 27 17.71 7.08 -10.21
N ILE A 28 17.45 7.07 -8.90
CA ILE A 28 16.08 7.20 -8.37
C ILE A 28 15.61 8.62 -8.67
N SER A 29 14.58 8.73 -9.52
CA SER A 29 13.97 10.02 -9.81
C SER A 29 13.33 10.62 -8.56
N ASP A 30 13.26 11.96 -8.47
CA ASP A 30 12.63 12.69 -7.36
C ASP A 30 11.18 12.24 -7.10
N ARG A 31 10.51 11.73 -8.13
CA ARG A 31 9.17 11.16 -8.03
C ARG A 31 9.09 10.02 -7.00
N TRP A 32 10.16 9.23 -6.84
CA TRP A 32 10.18 8.03 -5.97
C TRP A 32 10.99 8.22 -4.69
N SER A 33 11.70 9.34 -4.53
CA SER A 33 12.63 9.58 -3.40
C SER A 33 11.97 10.17 -2.16
N THR A 34 10.76 10.73 -2.26
CA THR A 34 10.06 11.35 -1.12
C THR A 34 9.36 10.31 -0.25
N GLY A 35 9.25 10.57 1.05
CA GLY A 35 8.54 9.67 1.97
C GLY A 35 7.06 9.42 1.60
N ARG A 36 6.42 10.39 0.92
CA ARG A 36 5.06 10.23 0.37
C ARG A 36 5.05 9.25 -0.80
N SER A 37 6.05 9.31 -1.67
CA SER A 37 6.20 8.36 -2.79
C SER A 37 6.47 6.95 -2.30
N ILE A 38 7.26 6.79 -1.24
CA ILE A 38 7.55 5.48 -0.64
C ILE A 38 6.28 4.85 -0.08
N GLY A 39 5.41 5.63 0.59
CA GLY A 39 4.09 5.16 1.02
C GLY A 39 3.21 4.70 -0.15
N HIS A 40 3.24 5.44 -1.26
CA HIS A 40 2.52 5.06 -2.47
C HIS A 40 3.07 3.77 -3.11
N ILE A 41 4.39 3.60 -3.17
CA ILE A 41 5.03 2.35 -3.63
C ILE A 41 4.56 1.16 -2.77
N SER A 42 4.43 1.34 -1.46
CA SER A 42 3.92 0.27 -0.60
C SER A 42 2.49 -0.15 -0.98
N LEU A 43 1.64 0.82 -1.33
CA LEU A 43 0.29 0.55 -1.81
C LEU A 43 0.29 -0.20 -3.14
N LEU A 44 1.12 0.21 -4.11
CA LEU A 44 1.28 -0.50 -5.38
C LEU A 44 1.71 -1.96 -5.16
N LEU A 45 2.71 -2.18 -4.32
CA LEU A 45 3.19 -3.53 -3.99
C LEU A 45 2.15 -4.37 -3.26
N ALA A 46 1.36 -3.78 -2.34
CA ALA A 46 0.26 -4.47 -1.67
C ALA A 46 -0.83 -4.91 -2.67
N THR A 47 -1.18 -4.02 -3.60
CA THR A 47 -2.15 -4.34 -4.65
C THR A 47 -1.64 -5.44 -5.58
N LEU A 48 -0.37 -5.40 -5.98
CA LEU A 48 0.25 -6.47 -6.76
C LEU A 48 0.29 -7.80 -5.98
N ALA A 49 0.53 -7.77 -4.67
CA ALA A 49 0.50 -8.97 -3.83
C ALA A 49 -0.89 -9.61 -3.79
N SER A 50 -1.93 -8.78 -3.65
CA SER A 50 -3.31 -9.22 -3.71
C SER A 50 -3.66 -9.75 -5.11
N GLY A 51 -3.30 -9.04 -6.17
CA GLY A 51 -3.50 -9.46 -7.56
C GLY A 51 -2.82 -10.79 -7.88
N ALA A 52 -1.58 -10.99 -7.41
CA ALA A 52 -0.87 -12.25 -7.57
C ALA A 52 -1.60 -13.41 -6.87
N HIS A 53 -2.22 -13.16 -5.71
CA HIS A 53 -3.01 -14.17 -5.01
C HIS A 53 -4.24 -14.64 -5.81
N TYR A 54 -4.88 -13.74 -6.57
CA TYR A 54 -6.05 -14.02 -7.39
C TYR A 54 -5.73 -14.27 -8.88
N SER A 55 -4.44 -14.38 -9.23
CA SER A 55 -4.02 -14.65 -10.61
C SER A 55 -4.24 -16.12 -11.00
N ASP A 56 -4.20 -16.38 -12.32
CA ASP A 56 -4.33 -17.72 -12.91
C ASP A 56 -3.05 -18.57 -12.76
N LEU A 57 -2.04 -18.07 -12.04
CA LEU A 57 -0.84 -18.84 -11.73
C LEU A 57 -1.17 -20.08 -10.92
N GLU A 58 -0.47 -21.18 -11.15
CA GLU A 58 -0.63 -22.37 -10.37
C GLU A 58 -0.09 -22.23 -8.94
N TYR A 59 -0.69 -22.97 -8.02
CA TYR A 59 -0.14 -23.16 -6.69
C TYR A 59 1.06 -24.14 -6.80
N PRO A 60 2.27 -23.88 -6.23
CA PRO A 60 2.58 -22.85 -5.21
C PRO A 60 3.09 -21.49 -5.73
N GLU A 61 3.37 -21.33 -7.03
CA GLU A 61 3.97 -20.11 -7.61
C GLU A 61 3.16 -18.85 -7.27
N ARG A 62 1.84 -18.94 -7.34
CA ARG A 62 0.92 -17.88 -6.97
C ARG A 62 1.11 -17.41 -5.53
N SER A 63 1.21 -18.38 -4.59
CA SER A 63 1.39 -18.09 -3.18
C SER A 63 2.77 -17.47 -2.90
N GLU A 64 3.82 -17.96 -3.53
CA GLU A 64 5.18 -17.42 -3.38
C GLU A 64 5.29 -16.00 -3.94
N ALA A 65 4.69 -15.74 -5.11
CA ALA A 65 4.66 -14.41 -5.70
C ALA A 65 3.94 -13.40 -4.80
N SER A 66 2.75 -13.77 -4.30
CA SER A 66 1.96 -12.98 -3.38
C SER A 66 2.73 -12.67 -2.08
N GLN A 67 3.30 -13.69 -1.44
CA GLN A 67 4.07 -13.51 -0.21
C GLN A 67 5.33 -12.65 -0.41
N ARG A 68 6.04 -12.84 -1.52
CA ARG A 68 7.23 -12.04 -1.84
C ARG A 68 6.88 -10.56 -2.02
N LEU A 69 5.80 -10.26 -2.73
CA LEU A 69 5.31 -8.89 -2.92
C LEU A 69 4.79 -8.28 -1.62
N ALA A 70 4.07 -9.05 -0.80
CA ALA A 70 3.61 -8.61 0.52
C ALA A 70 4.79 -8.25 1.43
N ARG A 71 5.84 -9.07 1.49
CA ARG A 71 7.05 -8.77 2.27
C ARG A 71 7.73 -7.48 1.79
N ARG A 72 7.83 -7.26 0.48
CA ARG A 72 8.37 -6.02 -0.09
C ARG A 72 7.52 -4.80 0.28
N SER A 73 6.19 -4.93 0.22
CA SER A 73 5.30 -3.86 0.65
C SER A 73 5.51 -3.49 2.12
N PHE A 74 5.64 -4.47 3.02
CA PHE A 74 5.97 -4.23 4.42
C PHE A 74 7.33 -3.55 4.62
N GLN A 75 8.35 -3.96 3.87
CA GLN A 75 9.66 -3.30 3.93
C GLN A 75 9.55 -1.83 3.51
N THR A 76 8.78 -1.55 2.44
CA THR A 76 8.56 -0.20 1.96
C THR A 76 7.75 0.64 2.97
N LEU A 77 6.74 0.07 3.64
CA LEU A 77 6.02 0.73 4.73
C LEU A 77 6.97 1.13 5.88
N ARG A 78 7.89 0.26 6.25
CA ARG A 78 8.90 0.58 7.28
C ARG A 78 9.81 1.73 6.85
N LEU A 79 10.26 1.75 5.61
CA LEU A 79 11.04 2.85 5.04
C LEU A 79 10.24 4.15 4.99
N ALA A 80 8.93 4.09 4.70
CA ALA A 80 8.04 5.24 4.76
C ALA A 80 7.78 5.75 6.19
N ASN A 81 8.26 5.02 7.20
CA ASN A 81 8.05 5.33 8.62
C ASN A 81 6.57 5.50 8.98
N PHE A 82 5.75 4.56 8.52
CA PHE A 82 4.27 4.62 8.53
C PHE A 82 3.65 4.83 9.93
N LEU A 83 4.33 4.42 10.99
CA LEU A 83 3.85 4.63 12.36
C LEU A 83 3.92 6.09 12.79
N PHE A 84 4.94 6.83 12.36
CA PHE A 84 5.13 8.24 12.72
C PHE A 84 4.54 9.20 11.70
N ARG A 85 4.41 8.76 10.45
CA ARG A 85 3.86 9.55 9.34
C ARG A 85 2.81 8.75 8.57
N PRO A 86 1.68 8.41 9.22
CA PRO A 86 0.60 7.69 8.53
C PRO A 86 0.02 8.56 7.40
N SER A 87 -0.39 7.90 6.33
CA SER A 87 -1.06 8.53 5.19
C SER A 87 -2.21 7.65 4.72
N LEU A 88 -3.09 8.16 3.85
CA LEU A 88 -4.16 7.35 3.28
C LEU A 88 -3.60 6.17 2.47
N ASP A 89 -2.47 6.35 1.79
CA ASP A 89 -1.81 5.27 1.05
C ASP A 89 -1.32 4.17 1.99
N THR A 90 -0.73 4.54 3.12
CA THR A 90 -0.27 3.56 4.12
C THR A 90 -1.44 2.82 4.76
N ILE A 91 -2.55 3.50 5.09
CA ILE A 91 -3.75 2.84 5.61
C ILE A 91 -4.32 1.85 4.60
N GLN A 92 -4.44 2.26 3.35
CA GLN A 92 -4.96 1.41 2.28
C GLN A 92 -4.05 0.21 2.02
N ALA A 93 -2.72 0.40 2.01
CA ALA A 93 -1.75 -0.68 1.88
C ALA A 93 -1.88 -1.69 3.03
N LEU A 94 -2.01 -1.22 4.28
CA LEU A 94 -2.18 -2.07 5.45
C LEU A 94 -3.47 -2.89 5.40
N LEU A 95 -4.58 -2.32 4.93
CA LEU A 95 -5.84 -3.05 4.74
C LEU A 95 -5.71 -4.16 3.70
N ILE A 96 -5.10 -3.86 2.55
CA ILE A 96 -4.87 -4.86 1.49
C ILE A 96 -3.93 -5.96 1.98
N LEU A 97 -2.85 -5.60 2.68
CA LEU A 97 -1.91 -6.56 3.26
C LEU A 97 -2.57 -7.42 4.32
N GLY A 98 -3.42 -6.85 5.18
CA GLY A 98 -4.18 -7.61 6.16
C GLY A 98 -5.02 -8.70 5.52
N ASN A 99 -5.74 -8.36 4.45
CA ASN A 99 -6.52 -9.33 3.67
C ASN A 99 -5.62 -10.39 3.01
N THR A 100 -4.49 -9.97 2.42
CA THR A 100 -3.53 -10.88 1.78
C THR A 100 -2.92 -11.87 2.80
N ILE A 101 -2.57 -11.41 4.00
CA ILE A 101 -2.05 -12.24 5.09
C ILE A 101 -3.12 -13.22 5.59
N GLN A 102 -4.37 -12.75 5.74
CA GLN A 102 -5.51 -13.59 6.09
C GLN A 102 -5.69 -14.73 5.09
N ASN A 103 -5.68 -14.41 3.80
CA ASN A 103 -5.81 -15.38 2.72
C ASN A 103 -4.65 -16.39 2.66
N ASN A 104 -3.47 -16.00 3.16
CA ASN A 104 -2.31 -16.90 3.31
C ASN A 104 -2.34 -17.72 4.63
N GLY A 105 -3.46 -17.73 5.35
CA GLY A 105 -3.66 -18.54 6.55
C GLY A 105 -3.05 -17.97 7.84
N GLN A 106 -2.58 -16.73 7.84
CA GLN A 106 -1.95 -16.07 9.00
C GLN A 106 -2.93 -15.13 9.72
N SER A 107 -4.02 -15.69 10.22
CA SER A 107 -5.14 -14.94 10.81
C SER A 107 -4.74 -14.08 12.00
N ASP A 108 -3.87 -14.56 12.90
CA ASP A 108 -3.43 -13.81 14.07
C ASP A 108 -2.63 -12.56 13.69
N ALA A 109 -1.74 -12.70 12.70
CA ALA A 109 -0.97 -11.58 12.17
C ALA A 109 -1.88 -10.56 11.47
N ALA A 110 -2.87 -11.02 10.70
CA ALA A 110 -3.85 -10.16 10.04
C ALA A 110 -4.69 -9.39 11.07
N TRP A 111 -5.11 -10.04 12.16
CA TRP A 111 -5.86 -9.42 13.25
C TRP A 111 -5.06 -8.32 13.96
N ALA A 112 -3.80 -8.60 14.30
CA ALA A 112 -2.90 -7.62 14.92
C ALA A 112 -2.64 -6.41 14.00
N LEU A 113 -2.48 -6.68 12.69
CA LEU A 113 -2.31 -5.63 11.70
C LEU A 113 -3.55 -4.75 11.57
N LEU A 114 -4.75 -5.35 11.56
CA LEU A 114 -6.01 -4.62 11.51
C LEU A 114 -6.15 -3.67 12.72
N GLY A 115 -5.84 -4.13 13.94
CA GLY A 115 -5.86 -3.29 15.13
C GLY A 115 -4.93 -2.08 15.03
N THR A 116 -3.73 -2.27 14.48
CA THR A 116 -2.78 -1.18 14.21
C THR A 116 -3.33 -0.22 13.16
N THR A 117 -3.91 -0.75 12.09
CA THR A 117 -4.48 0.05 10.98
C THR A 117 -5.61 0.94 11.46
N VAL A 118 -6.53 0.41 12.27
CA VAL A 118 -7.63 1.19 12.87
C VAL A 118 -7.10 2.35 13.72
N ARG A 119 -6.09 2.09 14.56
CA ARG A 119 -5.49 3.15 15.40
C ARG A 119 -4.80 4.23 14.57
N LEU A 120 -4.09 3.86 13.51
CA LEU A 120 -3.49 4.83 12.59
C LEU A 120 -4.56 5.63 11.84
N ALA A 121 -5.65 5.00 11.42
CA ALA A 121 -6.79 5.68 10.79
C ALA A 121 -7.44 6.69 11.76
N GLN A 122 -7.58 6.34 13.03
CA GLN A 122 -8.05 7.25 14.08
C GLN A 122 -7.09 8.43 14.28
N THR A 123 -5.77 8.19 14.26
CA THR A 123 -4.76 9.26 14.36
C THR A 123 -4.86 10.26 13.19
N LEU A 124 -5.21 9.78 12.00
CA LEU A 124 -5.50 10.64 10.84
C LEU A 124 -6.87 11.34 10.91
N GLY A 125 -7.68 11.04 11.94
CA GLY A 125 -9.02 11.61 12.12
C GLY A 125 -10.07 11.05 11.16
N LEU A 126 -9.85 9.89 10.53
CA LEU A 126 -10.79 9.31 9.54
C LEU A 126 -12.15 8.96 10.18
N HIS A 127 -12.17 8.70 11.48
CA HIS A 127 -13.39 8.42 12.25
C HIS A 127 -14.28 9.65 12.49
N THR A 128 -13.82 10.85 12.15
CA THR A 128 -14.53 12.10 12.42
C THR A 128 -14.70 12.89 11.13
N ILE A 129 -15.95 13.07 10.69
CA ILE A 129 -16.26 13.81 9.45
C ILE A 129 -15.67 15.23 9.48
N LYS A 130 -15.70 15.89 10.64
CA LYS A 130 -15.15 17.26 10.81
C LYS A 130 -13.66 17.35 10.49
N SER A 131 -12.89 16.30 10.73
CA SER A 131 -11.44 16.30 10.51
C SER A 131 -11.07 16.26 9.02
N ILE A 132 -11.93 15.70 8.18
CA ILE A 132 -11.67 15.50 6.75
C ILE A 132 -12.33 16.57 5.86
N THR A 133 -13.17 17.46 6.42
CA THR A 133 -13.89 18.47 5.63
C THR A 133 -12.99 19.50 4.95
N HIS A 134 -11.77 19.72 5.45
CA HIS A 134 -10.84 20.68 4.83
C HIS A 134 -9.99 20.04 3.70
N TRP A 135 -10.17 18.74 3.46
CA TRP A 135 -9.43 18.04 2.42
C TRP A 135 -10.12 18.21 1.05
N PRO A 136 -9.39 18.12 -0.07
CA PRO A 136 -10.01 18.08 -1.40
C PRO A 136 -11.04 16.96 -1.51
N GLU A 137 -12.13 17.16 -2.26
CA GLU A 137 -13.25 16.22 -2.35
C GLU A 137 -12.82 14.79 -2.76
N CYS A 138 -11.87 14.67 -3.69
CA CYS A 138 -11.34 13.36 -4.09
C CYS A 138 -10.65 12.62 -2.94
N ILE A 139 -9.99 13.34 -2.04
CA ILE A 139 -9.34 12.79 -0.85
C ILE A 139 -10.37 12.48 0.22
N GLN A 140 -11.40 13.33 0.39
CA GLN A 140 -12.50 13.07 1.31
C GLN A 140 -13.26 11.79 0.96
N SER A 141 -13.58 11.59 -0.33
CA SER A 141 -14.27 10.39 -0.80
C SER A 141 -13.45 9.13 -0.51
N ARG A 142 -12.14 9.18 -0.74
CA ARG A 142 -11.22 8.09 -0.43
C ARG A 142 -11.14 7.83 1.08
N ALA A 143 -11.05 8.88 1.89
CA ALA A 143 -11.00 8.77 3.35
C ALA A 143 -12.27 8.13 3.92
N LYS A 144 -13.45 8.52 3.42
CA LYS A 144 -14.73 7.92 3.80
C LYS A 144 -14.84 6.45 3.41
N ALA A 145 -14.26 6.07 2.30
CA ALA A 145 -14.27 4.66 1.85
C ALA A 145 -13.31 3.76 2.66
N LEU A 146 -12.33 4.35 3.34
CA LEU A 146 -11.34 3.62 4.15
C LEU A 146 -11.76 3.46 5.63
N TRP A 147 -12.76 4.21 6.07
CA TRP A 147 -13.32 4.11 7.41
C TRP A 147 -14.63 3.33 7.41
#